data_9db770c4b771090a8cad543e78c494ba
#
_entry.id   9db770c4b771090a8cad543e78c494ba
#
_cell.length_a   1.000
_cell.length_b   1.000
_cell.length_c   1.000
_cell.angle_alpha   90.00
_cell.angle_beta   90.00
_cell.angle_gamma   90.00
#
_symmetry.space_group_name_H-M   'P 1'
#
loop_
_entity.id
_entity.type
_entity.pdbx_description
1 polymer ?
#
loop_
_entity_poly.entity_id
_entity_poly.type
_entity_poly.pdbx_seq_one_letter_code
_entity_poly.pdbx_strand_id
1 'polypeptide(L)'
;MPPHKINFRANIWALKEIGVKRIIAPCAVGSLRENMEPGHIAIPDQFIDRTKDRESTFYDQGTVAHISTADPFCPELRNLAISAGKKLDYDIHEKATQVCIEGPRFSTRAESNMFRNWGADTINMTLFPECVLARELSLIHI
;
A
#
# COMPACT_ATOMS: atom_id res chain seq x y z
N MET A 1 -1.73 -1.57 -18.77
CA MET A 1 -0.75 -0.50 -18.41
C MET A 1 0.18 -1.04 -17.36
N PRO A 2 1.50 -0.94 -17.49
CA PRO A 2 2.41 -1.40 -16.44
C PRO A 2 2.35 -0.50 -15.19
N PRO A 3 2.65 -1.02 -13.99
CA PRO A 3 2.46 -0.29 -12.72
C PRO A 3 3.16 1.08 -12.67
N HIS A 4 4.37 1.20 -13.22
CA HIS A 4 5.13 2.45 -13.24
C HIS A 4 4.58 3.52 -14.21
N LYS A 5 3.57 3.19 -15.02
CA LYS A 5 2.88 4.12 -15.94
C LYS A 5 1.49 4.52 -15.45
N ILE A 6 1.04 4.00 -14.32
CA ILE A 6 -0.21 4.43 -13.69
C ILE A 6 -0.06 5.88 -13.26
N ASN A 7 -1.03 6.71 -13.62
CA ASN A 7 -1.06 8.11 -13.18
C ASN A 7 -1.66 8.22 -11.77
N PHE A 8 -0.88 7.84 -10.77
CA PHE A 8 -1.31 7.85 -9.37
C PHE A 8 -1.72 9.26 -8.92
N ARG A 9 -0.99 10.30 -9.32
CA ARG A 9 -1.31 11.69 -8.97
C ARG A 9 -2.70 12.09 -9.46
N ALA A 10 -3.00 11.83 -10.74
CA ALA A 10 -4.32 12.14 -11.29
C ALA A 10 -5.45 11.34 -10.60
N ASN A 11 -5.22 10.06 -10.30
CA ASN A 11 -6.19 9.22 -9.63
C ASN A 11 -6.54 9.75 -8.23
N ILE A 12 -5.52 10.04 -7.42
CA ILE A 12 -5.72 10.53 -6.05
C ILE A 12 -6.30 11.95 -6.06
N TRP A 13 -5.84 12.81 -6.98
CA TRP A 13 -6.41 14.15 -7.15
C TRP A 13 -7.91 14.09 -7.49
N ALA A 14 -8.29 13.25 -8.45
CA ALA A 14 -9.68 13.09 -8.85
C ALA A 14 -10.57 12.63 -7.67
N LEU A 15 -10.09 11.69 -6.85
CA LEU A 15 -10.80 11.26 -5.65
C LEU A 15 -10.99 12.42 -4.66
N LYS A 16 -9.98 13.26 -4.50
CA LYS A 16 -10.06 14.46 -3.65
C LYS A 16 -11.09 15.45 -4.16
N GLU A 17 -11.08 15.76 -5.47
CA GLU A 17 -11.98 16.72 -6.12
C GLU A 17 -13.45 16.32 -5.99
N ILE A 18 -13.79 15.05 -6.12
CA ILE A 18 -15.16 14.55 -5.94
C ILE A 18 -15.57 14.38 -4.46
N GLY A 19 -14.73 14.84 -3.52
CA GLY A 19 -15.06 14.90 -2.11
C GLY A 19 -14.85 13.62 -1.32
N VAL A 20 -14.14 12.61 -1.86
CA VAL A 20 -13.77 11.41 -1.11
C VAL A 20 -12.97 11.79 0.14
N LYS A 21 -13.25 11.13 1.25
CA LYS A 21 -12.54 11.33 2.53
C LYS A 21 -11.75 10.09 2.95
N ARG A 22 -12.22 8.92 2.56
CA ARG A 22 -11.67 7.62 2.96
C ARG A 22 -11.49 6.73 1.73
N ILE A 23 -10.35 6.07 1.63
CA ILE A 23 -10.00 5.17 0.54
C ILE A 23 -9.75 3.78 1.13
N ILE A 24 -10.43 2.77 0.60
CA ILE A 24 -10.09 1.36 0.80
C ILE A 24 -9.62 0.82 -0.54
N ALA A 25 -8.36 0.39 -0.60
CA ALA A 25 -7.69 0.00 -1.84
C ALA A 25 -7.28 -1.49 -1.81
N PRO A 26 -8.21 -2.43 -2.01
CA PRO A 26 -7.87 -3.84 -2.07
C PRO A 26 -7.03 -4.16 -3.30
N CYS A 27 -5.99 -4.96 -3.12
CA CYS A 27 -5.14 -5.41 -4.22
C CYS A 27 -4.68 -6.86 -4.01
N ALA A 28 -4.40 -7.56 -5.10
CA ALA A 28 -3.75 -8.85 -5.03
C ALA A 28 -2.27 -8.65 -4.66
N VAL A 29 -1.77 -9.50 -3.77
CA VAL A 29 -0.40 -9.49 -3.29
C VAL A 29 0.24 -10.87 -3.38
N GLY A 30 1.56 -10.93 -3.50
CA GLY A 30 2.31 -12.15 -3.29
C GLY A 30 2.60 -12.32 -1.79
N SER A 31 2.50 -13.55 -1.29
CA SER A 31 2.91 -13.86 0.07
C SER A 31 4.42 -14.07 0.17
N LEU A 32 5.03 -13.55 1.22
CA LEU A 32 6.41 -13.81 1.61
C LEU A 32 6.49 -14.68 2.88
N ARG A 33 5.35 -15.13 3.41
CA ARG A 33 5.22 -15.94 4.62
C ARG A 33 4.44 -17.21 4.33
N GLU A 34 4.87 -18.32 4.90
CA GLU A 34 4.21 -19.61 4.70
C GLU A 34 2.81 -19.68 5.35
N ASN A 35 2.59 -18.92 6.42
CA ASN A 35 1.30 -18.85 7.12
C ASN A 35 0.30 -17.88 6.49
N MET A 36 0.66 -17.20 5.40
CA MET A 36 -0.24 -16.34 4.62
C MET A 36 -0.56 -17.03 3.30
N GLU A 37 -1.60 -17.84 3.30
CA GLU A 37 -2.00 -18.68 2.18
C GLU A 37 -2.88 -17.93 1.15
N PRO A 38 -3.00 -18.44 -0.08
CA PRO A 38 -3.96 -17.90 -1.04
C PRO A 38 -5.39 -17.93 -0.48
N GLY A 39 -6.09 -16.79 -0.60
CA GLY A 39 -7.44 -16.61 -0.04
C GLY A 39 -7.46 -15.90 1.30
N HIS A 40 -6.34 -15.83 2.02
CA HIS A 40 -6.22 -15.01 3.22
C HIS A 40 -6.22 -13.52 2.88
N ILE A 41 -6.63 -12.69 3.84
CA ILE A 41 -6.62 -11.24 3.74
C ILE A 41 -5.57 -10.67 4.70
N ALA A 42 -4.64 -9.87 4.19
CA ALA A 42 -3.67 -9.16 4.99
C ALA A 42 -4.06 -7.68 5.09
N ILE A 43 -4.14 -7.15 6.31
CA ILE A 43 -4.40 -5.73 6.59
C ILE A 43 -3.08 -5.06 6.95
N PRO A 44 -2.44 -4.34 6.01
CA PRO A 44 -1.11 -3.78 6.24
C PRO A 44 -1.13 -2.71 7.33
N ASP A 45 -0.07 -2.65 8.13
CA ASP A 45 0.21 -1.57 9.06
C ASP A 45 1.50 -0.82 8.72
N GLN A 46 2.36 -1.43 7.88
CA GLN A 46 3.61 -0.84 7.40
C GLN A 46 3.87 -1.15 5.94
N PHE A 47 4.73 -0.36 5.31
CA PHE A 47 5.24 -0.67 3.98
C PHE A 47 6.73 -0.35 3.81
N ILE A 48 7.34 -0.98 2.81
CA ILE A 48 8.69 -0.71 2.34
C ILE A 48 8.60 -0.35 0.85
N ASP A 49 9.08 0.83 0.48
CA ASP A 49 9.15 1.24 -0.91
C ASP A 49 10.43 0.73 -1.59
N ARG A 50 10.25 -0.03 -2.66
CA ARG A 50 11.31 -0.49 -3.58
C ARG A 50 10.99 -0.15 -5.02
N THR A 51 10.19 0.90 -5.23
CA THR A 51 9.92 1.44 -6.56
C THR A 51 11.05 2.37 -7.04
N LYS A 52 10.97 2.83 -8.29
CA LYS A 52 11.93 3.74 -8.92
C LYS A 52 11.16 4.79 -9.70
N ASP A 53 11.69 6.00 -9.75
CA ASP A 53 11.27 7.07 -10.65
C ASP A 53 9.75 7.32 -10.71
N ARG A 54 8.99 7.04 -9.64
CA ARG A 54 7.57 7.34 -9.52
C ARG A 54 7.35 8.74 -8.96
N GLU A 55 6.45 9.48 -9.56
CA GLU A 55 5.99 10.76 -9.00
C GLU A 55 5.25 10.49 -7.68
N SER A 56 5.88 10.83 -6.56
CA SER A 56 5.45 10.47 -5.21
C SER A 56 5.02 11.65 -4.35
N THR A 57 4.89 12.84 -4.94
CA THR A 57 4.43 14.05 -4.25
C THR A 57 3.66 14.96 -5.19
N PHE A 58 2.74 15.76 -4.63
CA PHE A 58 2.09 16.88 -5.31
C PHE A 58 2.89 18.19 -5.19
N TYR A 59 3.90 18.23 -4.33
CA TYR A 59 4.64 19.44 -3.96
C TYR A 59 6.06 19.42 -4.53
N ASP A 60 6.17 19.39 -5.85
CA ASP A 60 7.43 19.30 -6.59
C ASP A 60 7.81 20.57 -7.35
N GLN A 61 6.98 21.64 -7.22
CA GLN A 61 7.17 22.92 -7.93
C GLN A 61 7.21 24.10 -6.97
N GLY A 62 8.36 24.29 -6.31
CA GLY A 62 8.62 25.46 -5.47
C GLY A 62 8.05 25.41 -4.04
N THR A 63 7.22 24.45 -3.72
CA THR A 63 6.73 24.19 -2.36
C THR A 63 7.13 22.77 -1.95
N VAL A 64 7.59 22.61 -0.72
CA VAL A 64 7.94 21.30 -0.17
C VAL A 64 7.02 20.98 1.01
N ALA A 65 6.44 19.78 1.02
CA ALA A 65 5.64 19.26 2.13
C ALA A 65 6.33 18.04 2.73
N HIS A 66 6.56 18.07 4.04
CA HIS A 66 7.07 16.91 4.78
C HIS A 66 5.93 16.28 5.56
N ILE A 67 5.41 15.16 5.07
CA ILE A 67 4.38 14.38 5.76
C ILE A 67 5.01 13.27 6.61
N SER A 68 4.42 12.97 7.75
CA SER A 68 4.82 11.80 8.54
C SER A 68 4.21 10.53 7.95
N THR A 69 5.03 9.50 7.76
CA THR A 69 4.62 8.17 7.32
C THR A 69 5.03 7.09 8.32
N ALA A 70 5.28 7.48 9.58
CA ALA A 70 5.58 6.52 10.65
C ALA A 70 4.45 5.50 10.83
N ASP A 71 3.19 5.98 10.78
CA ASP A 71 1.97 5.17 10.74
C ASP A 71 1.22 5.49 9.45
N PRO A 72 1.54 4.80 8.34
CA PRO A 72 1.07 5.19 7.01
C PRO A 72 -0.42 4.96 6.79
N PHE A 73 -1.03 4.02 7.49
CA PHE A 73 -2.42 3.62 7.30
C PHE A 73 -3.33 4.05 8.45
N CYS A 74 -4.59 4.28 8.14
CA CYS A 74 -5.58 4.71 9.11
C CYS A 74 -5.93 3.58 10.10
N PRO A 75 -5.71 3.76 11.41
CA PRO A 75 -6.01 2.74 12.41
C PRO A 75 -7.52 2.46 12.52
N GLU A 76 -8.37 3.46 12.34
CA GLU A 76 -9.83 3.29 12.35
C GLU A 76 -10.30 2.38 11.21
N LEU A 77 -9.87 2.66 9.95
CA LEU A 77 -10.24 1.84 8.81
C LEU A 77 -9.67 0.42 8.93
N ARG A 78 -8.43 0.29 9.43
CA ARG A 78 -7.82 -1.03 9.67
C ARG A 78 -8.66 -1.84 10.66
N ASN A 79 -9.05 -1.27 11.79
CA ASN A 79 -9.87 -1.94 12.79
C ASN A 79 -11.24 -2.32 12.24
N LEU A 80 -11.86 -1.47 11.42
CA LEU A 80 -13.13 -1.78 10.75
C LEU A 80 -12.99 -2.94 9.77
N ALA A 81 -11.92 -2.95 8.94
CA ALA A 81 -11.65 -4.02 7.99
C ALA A 81 -11.38 -5.35 8.70
N ILE A 82 -10.57 -5.36 9.76
CA ILE A 82 -10.29 -6.54 10.59
C ILE A 82 -11.59 -7.08 11.20
N SER A 83 -12.39 -6.21 11.80
CA SER A 83 -13.66 -6.60 12.44
C SER A 83 -14.65 -7.17 11.43
N ALA A 84 -14.76 -6.56 10.26
CA ALA A 84 -15.62 -7.03 9.18
C ALA A 84 -15.18 -8.41 8.65
N GLY A 85 -13.88 -8.58 8.42
CA GLY A 85 -13.33 -9.84 7.94
C GLY A 85 -13.54 -10.98 8.92
N LYS A 86 -13.29 -10.76 10.21
CA LYS A 86 -13.59 -11.75 11.28
C LYS A 86 -15.08 -12.10 11.35
N LYS A 87 -15.95 -11.13 11.21
CA LYS A 87 -17.41 -11.35 11.22
C LYS A 87 -17.87 -12.19 10.04
N LEU A 88 -17.15 -12.12 8.93
CA LEU A 88 -17.44 -12.88 7.70
C LEU A 88 -16.65 -14.21 7.61
N ASP A 89 -15.97 -14.58 8.69
CA ASP A 89 -15.18 -15.82 8.80
C ASP A 89 -14.04 -15.93 7.77
N TYR A 90 -13.40 -14.80 7.45
CA TYR A 90 -12.18 -14.79 6.63
C TYR A 90 -10.93 -14.98 7.50
N ASP A 91 -9.92 -15.65 6.94
CA ASP A 91 -8.58 -15.72 7.52
C ASP A 91 -7.89 -14.36 7.39
N ILE A 92 -7.83 -13.61 8.49
CA ILE A 92 -7.32 -12.23 8.54
C ILE A 92 -5.98 -12.19 9.25
N HIS A 93 -4.98 -11.64 8.54
CA HIS A 93 -3.72 -11.20 9.14
C HIS A 93 -3.84 -9.71 9.49
N GLU A 94 -3.97 -9.42 10.78
CA GLU A 94 -4.27 -8.08 11.30
C GLU A 94 -3.10 -7.09 11.15
N LYS A 95 -1.90 -7.61 10.90
CA LYS A 95 -0.69 -6.83 10.65
C LYS A 95 0.08 -7.44 9.50
N ALA A 96 0.64 -6.60 8.66
CA ALA A 96 1.53 -7.00 7.60
C ALA A 96 2.40 -5.84 7.16
N THR A 97 3.69 -6.06 7.02
CA THR A 97 4.59 -5.16 6.30
C THR A 97 4.57 -5.51 4.82
N GLN A 98 4.16 -4.58 3.99
CA GLN A 98 4.04 -4.79 2.55
C GLN A 98 5.18 -4.13 1.79
N VAL A 99 5.97 -4.89 1.03
CA VAL A 99 6.96 -4.30 0.13
C VAL A 99 6.33 -3.99 -1.23
N CYS A 100 6.51 -2.76 -1.70
CA CYS A 100 6.07 -2.33 -3.02
C CYS A 100 7.25 -2.28 -3.97
N ILE A 101 7.25 -3.12 -5.02
CA ILE A 101 8.28 -3.16 -6.05
C ILE A 101 7.84 -2.45 -7.32
N GLU A 102 8.79 -2.09 -8.18
CA GLU A 102 8.51 -1.37 -9.42
C GLU A 102 7.59 -2.14 -10.38
N GLY A 103 7.83 -3.44 -10.55
CA GLY A 103 7.21 -4.19 -11.63
C GLY A 103 7.71 -3.74 -13.03
N PRO A 104 7.13 -4.23 -14.15
CA PRO A 104 6.08 -5.26 -14.18
C PRO A 104 6.57 -6.69 -13.89
N ARG A 105 7.88 -6.93 -13.83
CA ARG A 105 8.41 -8.25 -13.47
C ARG A 105 8.19 -8.54 -12.00
N PHE A 106 8.00 -9.79 -11.65
CA PHE A 106 8.05 -10.24 -10.27
C PHE A 106 9.49 -10.22 -9.72
N SER A 107 9.61 -10.25 -8.40
CA SER A 107 10.88 -10.40 -7.71
C SER A 107 11.55 -11.75 -8.05
N THR A 108 12.87 -11.77 -8.09
CA THR A 108 13.63 -13.03 -8.10
C THR A 108 13.50 -13.73 -6.74
N ARG A 109 13.86 -15.01 -6.68
CA ARG A 109 13.92 -15.74 -5.41
C ARG A 109 14.85 -15.06 -4.40
N ALA A 110 16.00 -14.56 -4.88
CA ALA A 110 16.96 -13.85 -4.03
C ALA A 110 16.38 -12.53 -3.48
N GLU A 111 15.70 -11.73 -4.33
CA GLU A 111 14.99 -10.52 -3.89
C GLU A 111 13.89 -10.85 -2.89
N SER A 112 13.09 -11.87 -3.12
CA SER A 112 12.04 -12.31 -2.20
C SER A 112 12.60 -12.73 -0.84
N ASN A 113 13.71 -13.45 -0.82
CA ASN A 113 14.42 -13.81 0.42
C ASN A 113 14.97 -12.58 1.14
N MET A 114 15.52 -11.61 0.40
CA MET A 114 15.98 -10.34 0.95
C MET A 114 14.81 -9.57 1.61
N PHE A 115 13.67 -9.43 0.92
CA PHE A 115 12.50 -8.75 1.48
C PHE A 115 11.95 -9.46 2.71
N ARG A 116 11.93 -10.79 2.71
CA ARG A 116 11.56 -11.59 3.89
C ARG A 116 12.46 -11.30 5.08
N ASN A 117 13.77 -11.21 4.84
CA ASN A 117 14.76 -10.88 5.89
C ASN A 117 14.62 -9.44 6.40
N TRP A 118 14.08 -8.51 5.58
CA TRP A 118 13.73 -7.16 6.02
C TRP A 118 12.44 -7.09 6.83
N GLY A 119 11.76 -8.20 7.00
CA GLY A 119 10.51 -8.27 7.75
C GLY A 119 9.26 -8.06 6.90
N ALA A 120 9.36 -8.03 5.57
CA ALA A 120 8.17 -7.94 4.71
C ALA A 120 7.37 -9.25 4.73
N ASP A 121 6.06 -9.13 4.78
CA ASP A 121 5.11 -10.23 4.81
C ASP A 121 4.43 -10.45 3.46
N THR A 122 4.19 -9.36 2.74
CA THR A 122 3.57 -9.38 1.41
C THR A 122 4.32 -8.50 0.42
N ILE A 123 4.09 -8.73 -0.88
CA ILE A 123 4.70 -7.97 -1.98
C ILE A 123 3.66 -7.57 -3.00
N ASN A 124 3.69 -6.31 -3.43
CA ASN A 124 2.83 -5.79 -4.50
C ASN A 124 3.55 -4.78 -5.41
N MET A 125 2.79 -4.07 -6.26
CA MET A 125 3.35 -3.12 -7.23
C MET A 125 2.62 -1.76 -7.24
N THR A 126 1.59 -1.55 -6.42
CA THR A 126 0.70 -0.38 -6.55
C THR A 126 0.48 0.41 -5.27
N LEU A 127 0.86 -0.11 -4.11
CA LEU A 127 0.67 0.57 -2.84
C LEU A 127 1.40 1.94 -2.81
N PHE A 128 2.61 1.99 -3.30
CA PHE A 128 3.37 3.22 -3.44
C PHE A 128 3.37 3.68 -4.91
N PRO A 129 3.11 4.96 -5.20
CA PRO A 129 3.00 6.09 -4.28
C PRO A 129 1.55 6.40 -3.82
N GLU A 130 0.57 5.53 -4.10
CA GLU A 130 -0.85 5.79 -3.82
C GLU A 130 -1.09 6.22 -2.36
N CYS A 131 -0.55 5.47 -1.40
CA CYS A 131 -0.76 5.73 0.03
C CYS A 131 -0.16 7.07 0.48
N VAL A 132 1.01 7.45 0.00
CA VAL A 132 1.66 8.73 0.38
C VAL A 132 0.99 9.91 -0.29
N LEU A 133 0.59 9.81 -1.55
CA LEU A 133 -0.17 10.83 -2.27
C LEU A 133 -1.53 11.08 -1.62
N ALA A 134 -2.23 10.03 -1.21
CA ALA A 134 -3.48 10.15 -0.47
C ALA A 134 -3.27 10.92 0.84
N ARG A 135 -2.20 10.61 1.57
CA ARG A 135 -1.86 11.26 2.83
C ARG A 135 -1.51 12.72 2.65
N GLU A 136 -0.79 13.12 1.60
CA GLU A 136 -0.50 14.53 1.28
C GLU A 136 -1.77 15.37 1.10
N LEU A 137 -2.82 14.80 0.52
CA LEU A 137 -4.11 15.45 0.33
C LEU A 137 -5.08 15.26 1.52
N SER A 138 -4.60 14.77 2.65
CA SER A 138 -5.41 14.47 3.84
C SER A 138 -6.56 13.51 3.56
N LEU A 139 -6.36 12.56 2.67
CA LEU A 139 -7.25 11.44 2.46
C LEU A 139 -6.85 10.31 3.41
N ILE A 140 -7.84 9.72 4.06
CA ILE A 140 -7.65 8.56 4.95
C ILE A 140 -7.56 7.32 4.07
N HIS A 141 -6.47 6.57 4.17
CA HIS A 141 -6.17 5.44 3.28
C HIS A 141 -5.86 4.14 4.05
N ILE A 142 -6.27 3.02 3.45
CA ILE A 142 -5.86 1.67 3.80
C ILE A 142 -5.85 0.78 2.56
#